data_900d47aa46adfe7863ecea4340a710fb
#
_entry.id   900d47aa46adfe7863ecea4340a710fb
#
_cell.length_a   1.000
_cell.length_b   1.000
_cell.length_c   1.000
_cell.angle_alpha   90.00
_cell.angle_beta   90.00
_cell.angle_gamma   90.00
#
_symmetry.space_group_name_H-M   'P 1'
#
loop_
_entity.id
_entity.type
_entity.pdbx_description
1 polymer ?
#
loop_
_entity_poly.entity_id
_entity_poly.type
_entity_poly.pdbx_seq_one_letter_code
_entity_poly.pdbx_strand_id
1 'polypeptide(L)'
;MGDYVDRGYYSVETVTLLVALKVRHPDRVTILRGNHESRQITQVYGFYDECLRKYGNANVWKYFTDLFDYLPLTALINDQIFCLHGGLSPSIDTLDQIRQIDRVQEVPHEGPMCDLLWSDPDDRCGWGISPRGAGYTFGQDISEAFNHNNGLTLVA
;
A
#
# COMPACT_ATOMS: atom_id res chain seq x y z
N MET A 1 -6.84 -3.73 -2.11
CA MET A 1 -5.39 -3.76 -1.92
C MET A 1 -4.82 -2.33 -2.07
N GLY A 2 -5.29 -1.38 -1.21
CA GLY A 2 -4.86 0.01 -1.24
C GLY A 2 -5.60 0.90 -2.23
N ASP A 3 -5.29 2.21 -2.16
CA ASP A 3 -5.86 3.28 -2.98
C ASP A 3 -7.39 3.39 -2.87
N TYR A 4 -7.85 3.48 -1.63
CA TYR A 4 -9.28 3.64 -1.31
C TYR A 4 -9.74 5.10 -1.35
N VAL A 5 -8.79 6.03 -1.41
CA VAL A 5 -9.01 7.47 -1.37
C VAL A 5 -8.37 8.16 -2.58
N ASP A 6 -8.72 9.41 -2.79
CA ASP A 6 -8.26 10.28 -3.87
C ASP A 6 -8.90 10.04 -5.24
N ARG A 7 -8.80 11.05 -6.11
CA ARG A 7 -9.23 11.08 -7.53
C ARG A 7 -10.72 10.85 -7.78
N GLY A 8 -11.48 10.39 -6.78
CA GLY A 8 -12.92 10.22 -6.87
C GLY A 8 -13.67 11.25 -6.03
N TYR A 9 -15.01 11.12 -5.99
CA TYR A 9 -15.89 12.04 -5.27
C TYR A 9 -16.39 11.47 -3.94
N TYR A 10 -16.15 10.19 -3.68
CA TYR A 10 -16.71 9.41 -2.57
C TYR A 10 -15.66 8.67 -1.77
N SER A 11 -14.46 9.25 -1.63
CA SER A 11 -13.37 8.65 -0.87
C SER A 11 -13.74 8.44 0.60
N VAL A 12 -14.45 9.40 1.20
CA VAL A 12 -14.91 9.32 2.59
C VAL A 12 -15.85 8.13 2.78
N GLU A 13 -16.84 7.97 1.93
CA GLU A 13 -17.81 6.88 1.99
C GLU A 13 -17.13 5.53 1.74
N THR A 14 -16.24 5.46 0.77
CA THR A 14 -15.51 4.24 0.41
C THR A 14 -14.65 3.75 1.56
N VAL A 15 -13.78 4.60 2.09
CA VAL A 15 -12.88 4.21 3.18
C VAL A 15 -13.63 3.94 4.47
N THR A 16 -14.71 4.69 4.75
CA THR A 16 -15.57 4.47 5.92
C THR A 16 -16.23 3.10 5.84
N LEU A 17 -16.78 2.73 4.67
CA LEU A 17 -17.37 1.40 4.47
C LEU A 17 -16.35 0.28 4.70
N LEU A 18 -15.16 0.41 4.13
CA LEU A 18 -14.11 -0.60 4.28
C LEU A 18 -13.64 -0.76 5.74
N VAL A 19 -13.46 0.36 6.44
CA VAL A 19 -13.11 0.35 7.86
C VAL A 19 -14.24 -0.25 8.70
N ALA A 20 -15.50 0.09 8.42
CA ALA A 20 -16.66 -0.48 9.09
C ALA A 20 -16.76 -2.01 8.88
N LEU A 21 -16.49 -2.48 7.64
CA LEU A 21 -16.43 -3.91 7.34
C LEU A 21 -15.27 -4.60 8.07
N LYS A 22 -14.10 -3.95 8.14
CA LYS A 22 -12.95 -4.47 8.90
C LYS A 22 -13.26 -4.60 10.39
N VAL A 23 -13.90 -3.61 10.98
CA VAL A 23 -14.33 -3.65 12.40
C VAL A 23 -15.39 -4.73 12.64
N ARG A 24 -16.35 -4.86 11.73
CA ARG A 24 -17.44 -5.85 11.82
C ARG A 24 -16.97 -7.27 11.62
N HIS A 25 -16.00 -7.49 10.73
CA HIS A 25 -15.53 -8.81 10.30
C HIS A 25 -13.99 -8.87 10.30
N PRO A 26 -13.33 -8.71 11.47
CA PRO A 26 -11.87 -8.54 11.54
C PRO A 26 -11.08 -9.72 10.96
N ASP A 27 -11.62 -10.94 11.10
CA ASP A 27 -10.97 -12.16 10.61
C ASP A 27 -11.25 -12.47 9.14
N ARG A 28 -12.15 -11.74 8.50
CA ARG A 28 -12.61 -12.02 7.13
C ARG A 28 -12.30 -10.90 6.14
N VAL A 29 -12.03 -9.70 6.65
CA VAL A 29 -11.70 -8.54 5.83
C VAL A 29 -10.29 -8.09 6.15
N THR A 30 -9.45 -8.01 5.13
CA THR A 30 -8.10 -7.45 5.21
C THR A 30 -8.01 -6.27 4.26
N ILE A 31 -7.64 -5.11 4.79
CA ILE A 31 -7.42 -3.89 4.01
C ILE A 31 -5.93 -3.56 4.06
N LEU A 32 -5.30 -3.43 2.90
CA LEU A 32 -3.88 -3.09 2.78
C LEU A 32 -3.70 -1.60 2.56
N ARG A 33 -2.56 -1.08 2.96
CA ARG A 33 -2.16 0.30 2.67
C ARG A 33 -1.70 0.43 1.22
N GLY A 34 -2.19 1.43 0.51
CA GLY A 34 -1.65 1.88 -0.76
C GLY A 34 -0.83 3.18 -0.58
N ASN A 35 -0.24 3.66 -1.65
CA ASN A 35 0.53 4.90 -1.62
C ASN A 35 -0.35 6.14 -1.44
N HIS A 36 -1.63 6.06 -1.82
CA HIS A 36 -2.60 7.12 -1.55
C HIS A 36 -3.05 7.18 -0.08
N GLU A 37 -2.89 6.13 0.69
CA GLU A 37 -3.17 6.15 2.13
C GLU A 37 -2.02 6.82 2.90
N SER A 38 -1.80 8.11 2.60
CA SER A 38 -0.73 8.95 3.16
C SER A 38 -1.18 10.41 3.30
N ARG A 39 -0.51 11.16 4.17
CA ARG A 39 -0.86 12.57 4.40
C ARG A 39 -0.54 13.44 3.21
N GLN A 40 0.62 13.25 2.60
CA GLN A 40 1.08 14.07 1.49
C GLN A 40 0.23 13.86 0.23
N ILE A 41 0.02 12.62 -0.16
CA ILE A 41 -0.72 12.29 -1.38
C ILE A 41 -2.20 12.73 -1.26
N THR A 42 -2.84 12.52 -0.12
CA THR A 42 -4.24 12.91 0.10
C THR A 42 -4.46 14.44 0.08
N GLN A 43 -3.43 15.24 0.34
CA GLN A 43 -3.52 16.71 0.22
C GLN A 43 -3.45 17.19 -1.22
N VAL A 44 -2.88 16.37 -2.13
CA VAL A 44 -2.70 16.73 -3.54
C VAL A 44 -3.87 16.21 -4.39
N TYR A 45 -4.36 14.98 -4.10
CA TYR A 45 -5.27 14.25 -5.00
C TYR A 45 -6.74 14.22 -4.56
N GLY A 46 -7.09 14.89 -3.45
CA GLY A 46 -8.47 15.28 -3.21
C GLY A 46 -9.11 14.82 -1.92
N PHE A 47 -8.60 13.81 -1.22
CA PHE A 47 -9.23 13.30 0.00
C PHE A 47 -9.26 14.36 1.13
N TYR A 48 -8.19 15.13 1.29
CA TYR A 48 -8.13 16.24 2.24
C TYR A 48 -9.24 17.26 1.95
N ASP A 49 -9.37 17.70 0.70
CA ASP A 49 -10.38 18.68 0.28
C ASP A 49 -11.80 18.12 0.43
N GLU A 50 -11.99 16.82 0.14
CA GLU A 50 -13.27 16.15 0.34
C GLU A 50 -13.69 16.18 1.81
N CYS A 51 -12.76 15.88 2.74
CA CYS A 51 -13.03 15.96 4.19
C CYS A 51 -13.38 17.39 4.63
N LEU A 52 -12.64 18.40 4.14
CA LEU A 52 -12.93 19.79 4.44
C LEU A 52 -14.32 20.20 3.94
N ARG A 53 -14.67 19.82 2.73
CA ARG A 53 -15.97 20.13 2.13
C ARG A 53 -17.14 19.49 2.89
N LYS A 54 -16.99 18.23 3.29
CA LYS A 54 -18.06 17.44 3.94
C LYS A 54 -18.23 17.76 5.42
N TYR A 55 -17.13 18.08 6.12
CA TYR A 55 -17.12 18.23 7.58
C TYR A 55 -16.75 19.62 8.07
N GLY A 56 -16.31 20.52 7.20
CA GLY A 56 -15.95 21.90 7.54
C GLY A 56 -14.61 22.08 8.26
N ASN A 57 -13.88 20.99 8.55
CA ASN A 57 -12.55 21.00 9.18
C ASN A 57 -11.75 19.76 8.82
N ALA A 58 -10.49 19.71 9.22
CA ALA A 58 -9.58 18.61 8.88
C ALA A 58 -9.59 17.43 9.88
N ASN A 59 -10.46 17.38 10.86
CA ASN A 59 -10.40 16.37 11.91
C ASN A 59 -10.64 14.96 11.37
N VAL A 60 -11.62 14.78 10.50
CA VAL A 60 -11.89 13.47 9.88
C VAL A 60 -10.71 13.00 9.04
N TRP A 61 -10.09 13.88 8.26
CA TRP A 61 -8.87 13.57 7.53
C TRP A 61 -7.73 13.14 8.45
N LYS A 62 -7.54 13.84 9.59
CA LYS A 62 -6.52 13.45 10.58
C LYS A 62 -6.78 12.06 11.15
N TYR A 63 -8.01 11.76 11.53
CA TYR A 63 -8.35 10.44 12.05
C TYR A 63 -8.10 9.32 11.03
N PHE A 64 -8.46 9.53 9.77
CA PHE A 64 -8.18 8.54 8.72
C PHE A 64 -6.68 8.40 8.44
N THR A 65 -5.95 9.50 8.33
CA THR A 65 -4.50 9.42 8.08
C THR A 65 -3.72 8.81 9.25
N ASP A 66 -4.14 9.02 10.48
CA ASP A 66 -3.60 8.32 11.64
C ASP A 66 -3.91 6.82 11.57
N LEU A 67 -5.12 6.44 11.18
CA LEU A 67 -5.50 5.04 10.97
C LEU A 67 -4.69 4.40 9.83
N PHE A 68 -4.39 5.13 8.77
CA PHE A 68 -3.61 4.61 7.63
C PHE A 68 -2.22 4.13 8.04
N ASP A 69 -1.60 4.74 9.03
CA ASP A 69 -0.30 4.30 9.54
C ASP A 69 -0.33 2.87 10.09
N TYR A 70 -1.48 2.42 10.59
CA TYR A 70 -1.66 1.07 11.14
C TYR A 70 -2.05 0.02 10.11
N LEU A 71 -2.41 0.42 8.88
CA LEU A 71 -2.75 -0.54 7.84
C LEU A 71 -1.54 -1.44 7.52
N PRO A 72 -1.75 -2.75 7.34
CA PRO A 72 -0.70 -3.65 6.90
C PRO A 72 -0.25 -3.30 5.47
N LEU A 73 1.04 -3.47 5.19
CA LEU A 73 1.63 -3.24 3.87
C LEU A 73 1.36 -4.41 2.92
N THR A 74 1.33 -5.62 3.46
CA THR A 74 1.24 -6.86 2.70
C THR A 74 0.35 -7.87 3.41
N ALA A 75 -0.13 -8.86 2.66
CA ALA A 75 -0.83 -10.02 3.20
C ALA A 75 -0.35 -11.29 2.51
N LEU A 76 -0.28 -12.38 3.27
CA LEU A 76 0.08 -13.70 2.78
C LEU A 76 -1.14 -14.63 2.89
N ILE A 77 -1.60 -15.18 1.78
CA ILE A 77 -2.76 -16.08 1.72
C ILE A 77 -2.25 -17.51 1.55
N ASN A 78 -2.62 -18.38 2.51
CA ASN A 78 -2.30 -19.81 2.52
C ASN A 78 -0.79 -20.11 2.35
N ASP A 79 0.08 -19.21 2.82
CA ASP A 79 1.54 -19.29 2.67
C ASP A 79 2.02 -19.39 1.21
N GLN A 80 1.19 -19.00 0.25
CA GLN A 80 1.47 -19.17 -1.18
C GLN A 80 1.27 -17.90 -2.02
N ILE A 81 0.28 -17.06 -1.67
CA ILE A 81 -0.04 -15.86 -2.44
C ILE A 81 0.36 -14.63 -1.63
N PHE A 82 1.31 -13.88 -2.16
CA PHE A 82 1.82 -12.67 -1.53
C PHE A 82 1.14 -11.44 -2.16
N CYS A 83 0.32 -10.77 -1.35
CA CYS A 83 -0.48 -9.61 -1.77
C CYS A 83 0.13 -8.32 -1.26
N LEU A 84 0.27 -7.32 -2.13
CA LEU A 84 0.71 -5.97 -1.79
C LEU A 84 0.13 -4.96 -2.78
N HIS A 85 0.28 -3.68 -2.48
CA HIS A 85 -0.30 -2.62 -3.32
C HIS A 85 0.59 -2.26 -4.51
N GLY A 86 1.85 -1.90 -4.26
CA GLY A 86 2.79 -1.48 -5.30
C GLY A 86 3.53 -2.67 -5.90
N GLY A 87 4.66 -3.03 -5.35
CA GLY A 87 5.46 -4.12 -5.87
C GLY A 87 6.67 -4.46 -5.00
N LEU A 88 7.57 -5.23 -5.57
CA LEU A 88 8.76 -5.72 -4.89
C LEU A 88 9.80 -4.59 -4.67
N SER A 89 10.74 -4.85 -3.78
CA SER A 89 11.85 -3.95 -3.46
C SER A 89 13.19 -4.65 -3.68
N PRO A 90 14.18 -3.98 -4.27
CA PRO A 90 15.54 -4.55 -4.40
C PRO A 90 16.25 -4.74 -3.05
N SER A 91 15.75 -4.11 -1.99
CA SER A 91 16.28 -4.28 -0.62
C SER A 91 15.58 -5.35 0.21
N ILE A 92 14.57 -6.05 -0.36
CA ILE A 92 13.81 -7.10 0.32
C ILE A 92 13.91 -8.40 -0.48
N ASP A 93 14.57 -9.40 0.11
CA ASP A 93 14.70 -10.74 -0.46
C ASP A 93 13.76 -11.75 0.19
N THR A 94 13.36 -11.51 1.45
CA THR A 94 12.58 -12.44 2.26
C THR A 94 11.37 -11.78 2.92
N LEU A 95 10.32 -12.58 3.17
CA LEU A 95 9.15 -12.13 3.91
C LEU A 95 9.49 -11.69 5.35
N ASP A 96 10.52 -12.28 5.96
CA ASP A 96 10.95 -11.89 7.31
C ASP A 96 11.49 -10.46 7.36
N GLN A 97 12.13 -9.99 6.32
CA GLN A 97 12.57 -8.59 6.21
C GLN A 97 11.39 -7.63 6.19
N ILE A 98 10.26 -8.02 5.59
CA ILE A 98 9.03 -7.22 5.59
C ILE A 98 8.46 -7.13 7.01
N ARG A 99 8.48 -8.23 7.78
CA ARG A 99 7.98 -8.26 9.16
C ARG A 99 8.78 -7.33 10.10
N GLN A 100 10.02 -6.99 9.76
CA GLN A 100 10.88 -6.10 10.53
C GLN A 100 10.66 -4.62 10.23
N ILE A 101 9.87 -4.28 9.20
CA ILE A 101 9.58 -2.89 8.85
C ILE A 101 8.71 -2.25 9.94
N ASP A 102 9.16 -1.11 10.46
CA ASP A 102 8.30 -0.24 11.26
C ASP A 102 7.33 0.48 10.31
N ARG A 103 6.10 -0.06 10.19
CA ARG A 103 5.09 0.48 9.29
C ARG A 103 4.26 1.61 9.91
N VAL A 104 4.31 1.79 11.23
CA VAL A 104 3.48 2.79 11.94
C VAL A 104 4.11 4.16 11.80
N GLN A 105 4.08 4.69 10.58
CA GLN A 105 4.64 5.98 10.22
C GLN A 105 4.04 6.49 8.91
N GLU A 106 4.29 7.74 8.58
CA GLU A 106 4.04 8.27 7.24
C GLU A 106 4.90 7.52 6.21
N VAL A 107 4.40 7.38 4.99
CA VAL A 107 5.14 6.71 3.91
C VAL A 107 6.45 7.45 3.65
N PRO A 108 7.61 6.80 3.81
CA PRO A 108 8.90 7.43 3.49
C PRO A 108 9.04 7.74 2.01
N HIS A 109 9.95 8.63 1.66
CA HIS A 109 10.22 8.98 0.25
C HIS A 109 11.12 7.96 -0.47
N GLU A 110 11.79 7.09 0.27
CA GLU A 110 12.67 6.04 -0.24
C GLU A 110 12.73 4.88 0.76
N GLY A 111 13.31 3.76 0.33
CA GLY A 111 13.51 2.58 1.15
C GLY A 111 12.42 1.52 0.98
N PRO A 112 12.54 0.39 1.71
CA PRO A 112 11.72 -0.80 1.47
C PRO A 112 10.21 -0.55 1.66
N MET A 113 9.81 0.23 2.65
CA MET A 113 8.40 0.56 2.85
C MET A 113 7.84 1.40 1.68
N CYS A 114 8.62 2.36 1.19
CA CYS A 114 8.27 3.14 0.01
C CYS A 114 8.12 2.23 -1.22
N ASP A 115 9.07 1.33 -1.44
CA ASP A 115 9.08 0.44 -2.60
C ASP A 115 7.86 -0.47 -2.63
N LEU A 116 7.47 -1.06 -1.50
CA LEU A 116 6.28 -1.92 -1.42
C LEU A 116 4.98 -1.20 -1.81
N LEU A 117 4.94 0.12 -1.70
CA LEU A 117 3.77 0.95 -2.02
C LEU A 117 3.83 1.62 -3.40
N TRP A 118 5.03 1.76 -3.99
CA TRP A 118 5.24 2.55 -5.20
C TRP A 118 5.82 1.78 -6.39
N SER A 119 6.40 0.59 -6.19
CA SER A 119 6.97 -0.20 -7.28
C SER A 119 5.91 -0.76 -8.22
N ASP A 120 6.27 -0.95 -9.47
CA ASP A 120 5.39 -1.48 -10.52
C ASP A 120 6.04 -2.68 -11.25
N PRO A 121 5.27 -3.70 -11.65
CA PRO A 121 5.74 -4.69 -12.60
C PRO A 121 5.95 -4.07 -13.99
N ASP A 122 6.96 -4.56 -14.72
CA ASP A 122 7.31 -4.11 -16.06
C ASP A 122 7.55 -5.33 -16.97
N ASP A 123 7.31 -5.19 -18.27
CA ASP A 123 7.61 -6.22 -19.26
C ASP A 123 9.12 -6.44 -19.45
N ARG A 124 9.94 -5.45 -19.11
CA ARG A 124 11.41 -5.55 -19.15
C ARG A 124 11.94 -6.37 -18.00
N CYS A 125 12.96 -7.21 -18.27
CA CYS A 125 13.65 -7.96 -17.23
C CYS A 125 14.45 -7.06 -16.30
N GLY A 126 14.64 -7.55 -15.06
CA GLY A 126 15.48 -6.91 -14.04
C GLY A 126 14.78 -5.76 -13.33
N TRP A 127 15.57 -5.01 -12.58
CA TRP A 127 15.16 -3.80 -11.87
C TRP A 127 15.34 -2.56 -12.74
N GLY A 128 14.41 -1.64 -12.68
CA GLY A 128 14.50 -0.33 -13.33
C GLY A 128 14.09 0.80 -12.40
N ILE A 129 14.41 2.02 -12.79
CA ILE A 129 13.97 3.23 -12.07
C ILE A 129 12.50 3.48 -12.43
N SER A 130 11.66 3.65 -11.40
CA SER A 130 10.25 3.99 -11.61
C SER A 130 10.10 5.41 -12.18
N PRO A 131 9.30 5.60 -13.24
CA PRO A 131 8.98 6.94 -13.73
C PRO A 131 8.09 7.74 -12.77
N ARG A 132 7.58 7.12 -11.72
CA ARG A 132 6.78 7.79 -10.67
C ARG A 132 7.62 8.68 -9.76
N GLY A 133 8.96 8.54 -9.76
CA GLY A 133 9.86 9.24 -8.86
C GLY A 133 10.01 8.59 -7.48
N ALA A 134 9.37 7.45 -7.26
CA ALA A 134 9.46 6.61 -6.06
C ALA A 134 9.27 5.14 -6.45
N GLY A 135 9.89 4.22 -5.69
CA GLY A 135 9.86 2.79 -6.01
C GLY A 135 10.70 2.42 -7.23
N TYR A 136 10.50 1.19 -7.69
CA TYR A 136 11.23 0.60 -8.81
C TYR A 136 10.27 -0.08 -9.78
N THR A 137 10.72 -0.31 -11.01
CA THR A 137 10.09 -1.30 -11.89
C THR A 137 10.82 -2.63 -11.78
N PHE A 138 10.12 -3.73 -11.93
CA PHE A 138 10.69 -5.08 -11.84
C PHE A 138 10.04 -6.01 -12.88
N GLY A 139 10.87 -6.87 -13.45
CA GLY A 139 10.43 -7.83 -14.47
C GLY A 139 9.96 -9.16 -13.89
N GLN A 140 9.50 -10.04 -14.79
CA GLN A 140 9.07 -11.39 -14.45
C GLN A 140 10.18 -12.20 -13.75
N ASP A 141 11.43 -12.06 -14.18
CA ASP A 141 12.60 -12.71 -13.60
C ASP A 141 12.78 -12.39 -12.11
N ILE A 142 12.51 -11.15 -11.71
CA ILE A 142 12.59 -10.70 -10.31
C ILE A 142 11.44 -11.33 -9.50
N SER A 143 10.22 -11.32 -10.02
CA SER A 143 9.07 -11.90 -9.30
C SER A 143 9.19 -13.43 -9.19
N GLU A 144 9.68 -14.11 -10.20
CA GLU A 144 9.95 -15.55 -10.15
C GLU A 144 11.03 -15.89 -9.11
N ALA A 145 12.13 -15.13 -9.07
CA ALA A 145 13.19 -15.31 -8.09
C ALA A 145 12.68 -15.07 -6.66
N PHE A 146 11.89 -14.03 -6.44
CA PHE A 146 11.28 -13.75 -5.15
C PHE A 146 10.34 -14.88 -4.71
N ASN A 147 9.48 -15.36 -5.60
CA ASN A 147 8.59 -16.48 -5.34
C ASN A 147 9.36 -17.75 -4.97
N HIS A 148 10.37 -18.09 -5.75
CA HIS A 148 11.21 -19.27 -5.50
C HIS A 148 11.91 -19.17 -4.14
N ASN A 149 12.51 -18.03 -3.83
CA ASN A 149 13.24 -17.80 -2.58
C ASN A 149 12.36 -17.89 -1.33
N ASN A 150 11.07 -17.53 -1.48
CA ASN A 150 10.11 -17.47 -0.37
C ASN A 150 9.07 -18.61 -0.38
N GLY A 151 9.18 -19.57 -1.30
CA GLY A 151 8.24 -20.69 -1.40
C GLY A 151 6.83 -20.26 -1.81
N LEU A 152 6.72 -19.18 -2.58
CA LEU A 152 5.45 -18.61 -3.04
C LEU A 152 5.09 -19.09 -4.45
N THR A 153 3.82 -19.04 -4.77
CA THR A 153 3.29 -19.35 -6.12
C THR A 153 2.91 -18.08 -6.89
N LEU A 154 2.57 -17.00 -6.19
CA LEU A 154 2.06 -15.77 -6.81
C LEU A 154 2.41 -14.53 -5.98
N VAL A 155 2.83 -13.48 -6.67
CA VAL A 155 2.78 -12.08 -6.18
C VAL A 155 1.58 -11.41 -6.83
N ALA A 156 0.67 -10.80 -6.06
CA ALA A 156 -0.58 -10.20 -6.53
C ALA A 156 -0.73 -8.76 -6.05
#